data_ab624bcab2d5cff6736906ffa5c852c6
#
_entry.id   ab624bcab2d5cff6736906ffa5c852c6
#
_cell.length_a   1.000
_cell.length_b   1.000
_cell.length_c   1.000
_cell.angle_alpha   90.00
_cell.angle_beta   90.00
_cell.angle_gamma   90.00
#
_symmetry.space_group_name_H-M   'P 1'
#
loop_
_entity.id
_entity.type
_entity.pdbx_description
1 polymer ?
#
loop_
_entity_poly.entity_id
_entity_poly.type
_entity_poly.pdbx_seq_one_letter_code
_entity_poly.pdbx_strand_id
1 'polypeptide(L)'
;KDMGTPERYYSVCEDYKTGRVSGKNLKNKQKAVFLDRDGTINKYVDFLRNIDEFELMDSVTDAIKKINASGYLAIVVTNQPVIARGEVSFEELEEIHNKMETLLGKEGAYLDAIYFCPHHPHKGYEGERPELKVDCDCRKPKPGMLLNAAQDFNIDLSQSWMIGDGENDIKAGQNAGCQTALIGSESYGQTVTVSSLMDFVEQYLK
;
A
#
# COMPACT_ATOMS: atom_id res chain seq x y z
N LYS A 1 6.95 -18.59 6.88
CA LYS A 1 6.23 -19.86 6.64
C LYS A 1 6.62 -20.84 7.73
N ASP A 2 5.66 -21.55 8.31
CA ASP A 2 5.95 -22.71 9.14
C ASP A 2 6.30 -23.93 8.28
N MET A 3 6.96 -24.95 8.85
CA MET A 3 7.40 -26.15 8.14
C MET A 3 6.64 -27.41 8.60
N GLY A 4 5.42 -27.23 9.13
CA GLY A 4 4.63 -28.32 9.75
C GLY A 4 4.07 -29.36 8.79
N THR A 5 4.19 -29.19 7.45
CA THR A 5 3.82 -30.20 6.46
C THR A 5 4.92 -30.38 5.42
N PRO A 6 5.01 -31.56 4.74
CA PRO A 6 6.00 -31.79 3.69
C PRO A 6 5.97 -30.71 2.58
N GLU A 7 4.78 -30.32 2.14
CA GLU A 7 4.62 -29.29 1.09
C GLU A 7 5.20 -27.95 1.52
N ARG A 8 4.93 -27.54 2.77
CA ARG A 8 5.46 -26.29 3.35
C ARG A 8 6.98 -26.37 3.51
N TYR A 9 7.52 -27.51 3.93
CA TYR A 9 8.96 -27.75 4.01
C TYR A 9 9.62 -27.59 2.64
N TYR A 10 9.11 -28.24 1.59
CA TYR A 10 9.65 -28.09 0.24
C TYR A 10 9.53 -26.65 -0.27
N SER A 11 8.42 -25.96 0.02
CA SER A 11 8.25 -24.53 -0.33
C SER A 11 9.29 -23.63 0.35
N VAL A 12 9.62 -23.90 1.62
CA VAL A 12 10.68 -23.13 2.34
C VAL A 12 12.06 -23.43 1.77
N CYS A 13 12.33 -24.71 1.43
CA CYS A 13 13.59 -25.09 0.77
C CYS A 13 13.76 -24.37 -0.57
N GLU A 14 12.68 -24.23 -1.35
CA GLU A 14 12.72 -23.52 -2.61
C GLU A 14 12.93 -22.02 -2.42
N ASP A 15 12.23 -21.38 -1.47
CA ASP A 15 12.44 -19.98 -1.11
C ASP A 15 13.89 -19.70 -0.67
N TYR A 16 14.52 -20.65 0.03
CA TYR A 16 15.93 -20.55 0.42
C TYR A 16 16.86 -20.65 -0.79
N LYS A 17 16.66 -21.69 -1.65
CA LYS A 17 17.47 -21.94 -2.85
C LYS A 17 17.40 -20.79 -3.85
N THR A 18 16.22 -20.21 -4.02
CA THR A 18 15.98 -19.07 -4.94
C THR A 18 16.46 -17.73 -4.38
N GLY A 19 16.97 -17.70 -3.15
CA GLY A 19 17.45 -16.48 -2.52
C GLY A 19 16.33 -15.56 -1.98
N ARG A 20 15.07 -16.00 -2.03
CA ARG A 20 13.92 -15.21 -1.54
C ARG A 20 14.04 -14.87 -0.05
N VAL A 21 14.55 -15.81 0.76
CA VAL A 21 14.77 -15.57 2.20
C VAL A 21 15.87 -14.53 2.43
N SER A 22 16.98 -14.63 1.68
CA SER A 22 18.07 -13.66 1.80
C SER A 22 17.71 -12.30 1.20
N GLY A 23 16.90 -12.28 0.15
CA GLY A 23 16.37 -11.07 -0.48
C GLY A 23 15.55 -10.22 0.49
N LYS A 24 14.69 -10.85 1.31
CA LYS A 24 13.86 -10.17 2.33
C LYS A 24 14.59 -9.93 3.68
N ASN A 25 15.91 -10.13 3.74
CA ASN A 25 16.69 -9.81 4.94
C ASN A 25 16.88 -8.28 5.03
N LEU A 26 16.34 -7.68 6.08
CA LEU A 26 16.36 -6.22 6.30
C LEU A 26 17.78 -5.64 6.50
N LYS A 27 18.83 -6.45 6.60
CA LYS A 27 20.21 -6.00 6.49
C LYS A 27 20.58 -5.55 5.07
N ASN A 28 19.87 -6.08 4.07
CA ASN A 28 20.01 -5.69 2.68
C ASN A 28 19.01 -4.59 2.33
N LYS A 29 19.38 -3.71 1.37
CA LYS A 29 18.42 -2.75 0.84
C LYS A 29 17.26 -3.48 0.18
N GLN A 30 16.05 -3.12 0.58
CA GLN A 30 14.80 -3.62 0.02
C GLN A 30 14.31 -2.67 -1.08
N LYS A 31 13.43 -3.17 -1.94
CA LYS A 31 12.66 -2.37 -2.88
C LYS A 31 11.17 -2.54 -2.55
N ALA A 32 10.39 -1.50 -2.72
CA ALA A 32 8.96 -1.55 -2.43
C ALA A 32 8.11 -1.03 -3.60
N VAL A 33 6.92 -1.61 -3.71
CA VAL A 33 5.79 -1.02 -4.39
C VAL A 33 4.87 -0.49 -3.31
N PHE A 34 4.86 0.83 -3.15
CA PHE A 34 3.91 1.52 -2.30
C PHE A 34 2.59 1.67 -3.06
N LEU A 35 1.50 1.31 -2.43
CA LEU A 35 0.16 1.27 -3.02
C LEU A 35 -0.76 2.20 -2.24
N ASP A 36 -1.49 3.08 -2.91
CA ASP A 36 -2.68 3.64 -2.29
C ASP A 36 -3.73 2.54 -2.08
N ARG A 37 -4.70 2.78 -1.25
CA ARG A 37 -5.78 1.83 -0.93
C ARG A 37 -7.00 2.08 -1.83
N ASP A 38 -7.64 3.22 -1.65
CA ASP A 38 -8.90 3.56 -2.28
C ASP A 38 -8.69 3.94 -3.76
N GLY A 39 -9.38 3.28 -4.69
CA GLY A 39 -9.16 3.45 -6.14
C GLY A 39 -7.97 2.68 -6.72
N THR A 40 -7.14 2.04 -5.87
CA THR A 40 -5.97 1.26 -6.28
C THR A 40 -6.10 -0.22 -5.89
N ILE A 41 -6.34 -0.51 -4.62
CA ILE A 41 -6.56 -1.87 -4.11
C ILE A 41 -8.04 -2.20 -4.05
N ASN A 42 -8.85 -1.29 -3.50
CA ASN A 42 -10.30 -1.44 -3.47
C ASN A 42 -10.99 -0.42 -4.37
N LYS A 43 -12.20 -0.75 -4.79
CA LYS A 43 -13.06 0.15 -5.53
C LYS A 43 -13.21 1.47 -4.77
N TYR A 44 -13.10 2.58 -5.49
CA TYR A 44 -13.27 3.89 -4.89
C TYR A 44 -14.69 4.05 -4.37
N VAL A 45 -14.80 4.34 -3.09
CA VAL A 45 -16.02 4.76 -2.40
C VAL A 45 -15.69 6.09 -1.75
N ASP A 46 -16.51 7.09 -1.96
CA ASP A 46 -16.30 8.42 -1.35
C ASP A 46 -16.32 8.29 0.18
N PHE A 47 -15.12 8.25 0.77
CA PHE A 47 -14.88 8.04 2.20
C PHE A 47 -15.49 6.73 2.74
N LEU A 48 -14.85 5.61 2.44
CA LEU A 48 -15.25 4.29 2.93
C LEU A 48 -15.36 4.27 4.46
N ARG A 49 -16.58 4.06 4.96
CA ARG A 49 -16.92 4.11 6.39
C ARG A 49 -17.34 2.76 6.95
N ASN A 50 -17.80 1.88 6.09
CA ASN A 50 -18.34 0.59 6.50
C ASN A 50 -17.54 -0.55 5.86
N ILE A 51 -17.25 -1.57 6.65
CA ILE A 51 -16.56 -2.78 6.19
C ILE A 51 -17.31 -3.47 5.02
N ASP A 52 -18.64 -3.38 4.98
CA ASP A 52 -19.44 -3.98 3.92
C ASP A 52 -19.25 -3.31 2.55
N GLU A 53 -18.86 -2.04 2.53
CA GLU A 53 -18.55 -1.27 1.31
C GLU A 53 -17.19 -1.62 0.70
N PHE A 54 -16.34 -2.33 1.44
CA PHE A 54 -15.02 -2.71 0.95
C PHE A 54 -15.10 -3.84 -0.07
N GLU A 55 -14.71 -3.56 -1.29
CA GLU A 55 -14.64 -4.51 -2.41
C GLU A 55 -13.29 -4.34 -3.15
N LEU A 56 -12.57 -5.43 -3.37
CA LEU A 56 -11.30 -5.39 -4.12
C LEU A 56 -11.53 -4.98 -5.58
N MET A 57 -10.54 -4.28 -6.14
CA MET A 57 -10.48 -4.05 -7.60
C MET A 57 -10.24 -5.36 -8.33
N ASP A 58 -10.74 -5.43 -9.56
CA ASP A 58 -10.51 -6.57 -10.43
C ASP A 58 -9.01 -6.81 -10.63
N SER A 59 -8.58 -8.07 -10.59
CA SER A 59 -7.20 -8.51 -10.80
C SER A 59 -6.16 -7.98 -9.81
N VAL A 60 -6.56 -7.21 -8.77
CA VAL A 60 -5.63 -6.65 -7.79
C VAL A 60 -4.90 -7.74 -7.01
N THR A 61 -5.60 -8.81 -6.68
CA THR A 61 -5.00 -9.94 -5.95
C THR A 61 -3.88 -10.60 -6.76
N ASP A 62 -4.10 -10.83 -8.05
CA ASP A 62 -3.07 -11.40 -8.93
C ASP A 62 -1.91 -10.44 -9.15
N ALA A 63 -2.18 -9.14 -9.23
CA ALA A 63 -1.14 -8.13 -9.31
C ALA A 63 -0.26 -8.13 -8.04
N ILE A 64 -0.85 -8.16 -6.84
CA ILE A 64 -0.10 -8.23 -5.58
C ILE A 64 0.68 -9.55 -5.47
N LYS A 65 0.14 -10.69 -5.91
CA LYS A 65 0.91 -11.95 -5.99
C LYS A 65 2.16 -11.81 -6.86
N LYS A 66 2.06 -11.14 -7.99
CA LYS A 66 3.22 -10.87 -8.85
C LYS A 66 4.22 -9.94 -8.16
N ILE A 67 3.77 -8.89 -7.44
CA ILE A 67 4.64 -8.07 -6.60
C ILE A 67 5.36 -8.93 -5.55
N ASN A 68 4.62 -9.76 -4.82
CA ASN A 68 5.19 -10.68 -3.82
C ASN A 68 6.24 -11.65 -4.42
N ALA A 69 6.09 -12.03 -5.68
CA ALA A 69 7.02 -12.91 -6.40
C ALA A 69 8.23 -12.18 -6.98
N SER A 70 8.14 -10.86 -7.22
CA SER A 70 9.18 -10.05 -7.88
C SER A 70 10.33 -9.61 -6.96
N GLY A 71 10.23 -9.89 -5.65
CA GLY A 71 11.21 -9.44 -4.65
C GLY A 71 10.99 -8.02 -4.15
N TYR A 72 9.94 -7.32 -4.60
CA TYR A 72 9.49 -6.08 -4.00
C TYR A 72 8.61 -6.35 -2.77
N LEU A 73 8.66 -5.44 -1.80
CA LEU A 73 7.68 -5.38 -0.71
C LEU A 73 6.39 -4.74 -1.23
N ALA A 74 5.24 -5.29 -0.86
CA ALA A 74 3.94 -4.69 -1.12
C ALA A 74 3.48 -3.93 0.12
N ILE A 75 3.50 -2.60 0.08
CA ILE A 75 3.22 -1.74 1.23
C ILE A 75 2.09 -0.76 0.92
N VAL A 76 1.04 -0.78 1.73
CA VAL A 76 -0.05 0.20 1.59
C VAL A 76 0.31 1.51 2.29
N VAL A 77 0.02 2.64 1.64
CA VAL A 77 0.17 4.00 2.19
C VAL A 77 -1.08 4.82 1.86
N THR A 78 -1.97 5.03 2.83
CA THR A 78 -3.29 5.59 2.57
C THR A 78 -3.66 6.74 3.48
N ASN A 79 -4.35 7.76 2.94
CA ASN A 79 -4.94 8.85 3.72
C ASN A 79 -6.34 8.45 4.19
N GLN A 80 -6.56 8.44 5.50
CA GLN A 80 -7.85 8.07 6.10
C GLN A 80 -8.43 9.22 6.95
N PRO A 81 -8.88 10.31 6.32
CA PRO A 81 -9.38 11.49 7.03
C PRO A 81 -10.68 11.25 7.79
N VAL A 82 -11.39 10.17 7.49
CA VAL A 82 -12.62 9.74 8.17
C VAL A 82 -12.44 9.60 9.67
N ILE A 83 -11.22 9.22 10.13
CA ILE A 83 -10.87 9.15 11.55
C ILE A 83 -10.90 10.55 12.19
N ALA A 84 -10.20 11.53 11.58
CA ALA A 84 -10.17 12.90 12.09
C ALA A 84 -11.54 13.58 12.01
N ARG A 85 -12.41 13.15 11.10
CA ARG A 85 -13.78 13.65 10.98
C ARG A 85 -14.74 13.02 12.00
N GLY A 86 -14.29 11.99 12.73
CA GLY A 86 -15.13 11.26 13.68
C GLY A 86 -16.15 10.32 13.04
N GLU A 87 -16.00 10.04 11.75
CA GLU A 87 -16.91 9.20 10.97
C GLU A 87 -16.60 7.70 11.11
N VAL A 88 -15.34 7.37 11.44
CA VAL A 88 -14.82 6.01 11.63
C VAL A 88 -13.89 5.99 12.83
N SER A 89 -13.95 4.97 13.66
CA SER A 89 -12.99 4.73 14.74
C SER A 89 -11.70 4.08 14.22
N PHE A 90 -10.66 4.00 15.07
CA PHE A 90 -9.44 3.26 14.73
C PHE A 90 -9.72 1.77 14.61
N GLU A 91 -10.60 1.25 15.48
CA GLU A 91 -11.01 -0.15 15.51
C GLU A 91 -11.78 -0.53 14.22
N GLU A 92 -12.71 0.30 13.78
CA GLU A 92 -13.44 0.09 12.51
C GLU A 92 -12.51 0.16 11.29
N LEU A 93 -11.52 1.07 11.27
CA LEU A 93 -10.51 1.08 10.22
C LEU A 93 -9.66 -0.19 10.24
N GLU A 94 -9.30 -0.70 11.41
CA GLU A 94 -8.57 -1.96 11.56
C GLU A 94 -9.39 -3.14 11.00
N GLU A 95 -10.69 -3.19 11.26
CA GLU A 95 -11.59 -4.20 10.70
C GLU A 95 -11.62 -4.14 9.16
N ILE A 96 -11.65 -2.94 8.57
CA ILE A 96 -11.58 -2.74 7.11
C ILE A 96 -10.23 -3.27 6.58
N HIS A 97 -9.11 -2.96 7.24
CA HIS A 97 -7.80 -3.46 6.84
C HIS A 97 -7.70 -4.98 6.99
N ASN A 98 -8.23 -5.55 8.07
CA ASN A 98 -8.29 -7.00 8.28
C ASN A 98 -9.12 -7.71 7.18
N LYS A 99 -10.23 -7.10 6.74
CA LYS A 99 -11.01 -7.61 5.58
C LYS A 99 -10.17 -7.60 4.31
N MET A 100 -9.44 -6.51 4.03
CA MET A 100 -8.54 -6.40 2.88
C MET A 100 -7.50 -7.52 2.88
N GLU A 101 -6.76 -7.69 3.99
CA GLU A 101 -5.75 -8.74 4.12
C GLU A 101 -6.35 -10.15 4.02
N THR A 102 -7.55 -10.35 4.58
CA THR A 102 -8.27 -11.63 4.50
C THR A 102 -8.65 -11.97 3.06
N LEU A 103 -9.18 -11.01 2.31
CA LEU A 103 -9.57 -11.21 0.91
C LEU A 103 -8.36 -11.50 0.04
N LEU A 104 -7.26 -10.74 0.20
CA LEU A 104 -6.00 -10.98 -0.50
C LEU A 104 -5.41 -12.35 -0.13
N GLY A 105 -5.40 -12.69 1.15
CA GLY A 105 -4.83 -13.93 1.68
C GLY A 105 -5.56 -15.21 1.23
N LYS A 106 -6.88 -15.14 1.01
CA LYS A 106 -7.65 -16.27 0.44
C LYS A 106 -7.11 -16.72 -0.91
N GLU A 107 -6.59 -15.80 -1.70
CA GLU A 107 -6.02 -16.05 -3.01
C GLU A 107 -4.47 -16.16 -2.99
N GLY A 108 -3.85 -16.09 -1.81
CA GLY A 108 -2.41 -16.25 -1.63
C GLY A 108 -1.58 -14.97 -1.86
N ALA A 109 -2.21 -13.81 -1.96
CA ALA A 109 -1.54 -12.50 -1.93
C ALA A 109 -1.36 -12.02 -0.48
N TYR A 110 -0.35 -11.18 -0.23
CA TYR A 110 -0.13 -10.57 1.09
C TYR A 110 0.49 -9.18 0.97
N LEU A 111 0.25 -8.38 2.00
CA LEU A 111 0.89 -7.09 2.21
C LEU A 111 2.01 -7.23 3.24
N ASP A 112 3.14 -6.56 3.01
CA ASP A 112 4.26 -6.55 3.97
C ASP A 112 4.01 -5.54 5.10
N ALA A 113 3.27 -4.45 4.84
CA ALA A 113 2.83 -3.48 5.85
C ALA A 113 1.68 -2.60 5.33
N ILE A 114 0.98 -1.96 6.27
CA ILE A 114 -0.04 -0.94 6.01
C ILE A 114 0.30 0.30 6.85
N TYR A 115 0.52 1.44 6.19
CA TYR A 115 0.65 2.75 6.81
C TYR A 115 -0.55 3.60 6.46
N PHE A 116 -1.11 4.29 7.43
CA PHE A 116 -2.22 5.20 7.19
C PHE A 116 -2.04 6.53 7.92
N CYS A 117 -2.61 7.57 7.35
CA CYS A 117 -2.67 8.89 7.97
C CYS A 117 -4.10 9.19 8.42
N PRO A 118 -4.38 9.26 9.74
CA PRO A 118 -5.70 9.57 10.27
C PRO A 118 -6.00 11.07 10.27
N HIS A 119 -5.02 11.94 9.99
CA HIS A 119 -5.11 13.37 10.18
C HIS A 119 -5.84 14.09 9.03
N HIS A 120 -6.51 15.19 9.37
CA HIS A 120 -7.13 16.09 8.40
C HIS A 120 -7.11 17.54 8.94
N PRO A 121 -6.41 18.49 8.29
CA PRO A 121 -6.19 19.81 8.85
C PRO A 121 -7.45 20.69 8.91
N HIS A 122 -8.43 20.45 8.02
CA HIS A 122 -9.64 21.26 7.97
C HIS A 122 -10.63 20.88 9.06
N LYS A 123 -11.21 21.88 9.71
CA LYS A 123 -12.20 21.80 10.79
C LYS A 123 -13.62 21.97 10.24
N GLY A 124 -14.63 21.68 11.09
CA GLY A 124 -16.04 21.95 10.80
C GLY A 124 -16.86 20.71 10.48
N TYR A 125 -16.38 19.53 10.86
CA TYR A 125 -17.13 18.28 10.78
C TYR A 125 -17.80 17.98 12.12
N GLU A 126 -19.07 17.56 12.10
CA GLU A 126 -19.77 17.13 13.31
C GLU A 126 -19.10 15.85 13.87
N GLY A 127 -18.80 15.85 15.18
CA GLY A 127 -18.12 14.71 15.81
C GLY A 127 -16.61 14.61 15.54
N GLU A 128 -16.01 15.64 14.92
CA GLU A 128 -14.57 15.62 14.61
C GLU A 128 -13.70 15.46 15.85
N ARG A 129 -12.52 14.88 15.65
CA ARG A 129 -11.50 14.67 16.68
C ARG A 129 -10.47 15.81 16.62
N PRO A 130 -10.52 16.78 17.55
CA PRO A 130 -9.66 17.97 17.48
C PRO A 130 -8.17 17.66 17.50
N GLU A 131 -7.77 16.61 18.20
CA GLU A 131 -6.38 16.16 18.33
C GLU A 131 -5.78 15.64 17.00
N LEU A 132 -6.65 15.24 16.05
CA LEU A 132 -6.25 14.78 14.72
C LEU A 132 -6.38 15.88 13.65
N LYS A 133 -6.84 17.09 14.04
CA LYS A 133 -6.97 18.24 13.14
C LYS A 133 -5.66 19.01 13.04
N VAL A 134 -4.62 18.32 12.59
CA VAL A 134 -3.26 18.84 12.50
C VAL A 134 -2.71 18.73 11.10
N ASP A 135 -1.78 19.61 10.76
CA ASP A 135 -0.91 19.45 9.61
C ASP A 135 0.25 18.53 10.02
N CYS A 136 0.25 17.32 9.49
CA CYS A 136 1.21 16.27 9.81
C CYS A 136 2.11 15.96 8.61
N ASP A 137 3.22 15.25 8.85
CA ASP A 137 4.14 14.83 7.79
C ASP A 137 3.71 13.53 7.10
N CYS A 138 2.79 12.76 7.71
CA CYS A 138 2.32 11.48 7.15
C CYS A 138 1.27 11.63 6.06
N ARG A 139 0.51 12.75 6.00
CA ARG A 139 -0.56 12.92 5.02
C ARG A 139 -0.01 13.19 3.62
N LYS A 140 -0.30 12.30 2.67
CA LYS A 140 -0.04 12.55 1.24
C LYS A 140 -0.69 13.87 0.80
N PRO A 141 0.01 14.77 0.07
CA PRO A 141 1.23 14.55 -0.72
C PRO A 141 2.56 14.62 0.04
N LYS A 142 2.58 14.76 1.36
CA LYS A 142 3.81 14.67 2.13
C LYS A 142 4.30 13.20 2.19
N PRO A 143 5.63 12.97 2.18
CA PRO A 143 6.21 11.64 2.00
C PRO A 143 6.33 10.82 3.29
N GLY A 144 5.84 11.30 4.45
CA GLY A 144 6.19 10.75 5.77
C GLY A 144 5.88 9.26 5.92
N MET A 145 4.77 8.74 5.37
CA MET A 145 4.47 7.30 5.42
C MET A 145 5.51 6.47 4.64
N LEU A 146 5.94 6.94 3.47
CA LEU A 146 6.95 6.27 2.65
C LEU A 146 8.32 6.30 3.33
N LEU A 147 8.68 7.43 3.96
CA LEU A 147 9.94 7.58 4.69
C LEU A 147 9.99 6.69 5.94
N ASN A 148 8.89 6.59 6.69
CA ASN A 148 8.78 5.68 7.83
C ASN A 148 8.94 4.22 7.39
N ALA A 149 8.22 3.81 6.35
CA ALA A 149 8.37 2.47 5.79
C ALA A 149 9.81 2.20 5.30
N ALA A 150 10.45 3.20 4.70
CA ALA A 150 11.85 3.07 4.26
C ALA A 150 12.82 2.86 5.43
N GLN A 151 12.55 3.48 6.57
CA GLN A 151 13.32 3.28 7.79
C GLN A 151 13.06 1.88 8.38
N ASP A 152 11.78 1.49 8.52
CA ASP A 152 11.38 0.23 9.17
C ASP A 152 11.85 -1.00 8.37
N PHE A 153 11.84 -0.92 7.04
CA PHE A 153 12.17 -2.03 6.14
C PHE A 153 13.49 -1.87 5.39
N ASN A 154 14.33 -0.86 5.71
CA ASN A 154 15.58 -0.56 5.01
C ASN A 154 15.40 -0.44 3.49
N ILE A 155 14.38 0.32 3.03
CA ILE A 155 14.02 0.44 1.62
C ILE A 155 14.91 1.46 0.91
N ASP A 156 15.32 1.14 -0.32
CA ASP A 156 15.88 2.08 -1.28
C ASP A 156 14.72 2.71 -2.08
N LEU A 157 14.37 3.94 -1.70
CA LEU A 157 13.26 4.66 -2.32
C LEU A 157 13.52 4.95 -3.81
N SER A 158 14.79 5.15 -4.21
CA SER A 158 15.14 5.42 -5.60
C SER A 158 14.90 4.23 -6.53
N GLN A 159 14.83 3.01 -5.98
CA GLN A 159 14.50 1.78 -6.69
C GLN A 159 13.06 1.30 -6.44
N SER A 160 12.26 2.14 -5.81
CA SER A 160 10.89 1.81 -5.39
C SER A 160 9.85 2.61 -6.19
N TRP A 161 8.62 2.15 -6.15
CA TRP A 161 7.49 2.76 -6.84
C TRP A 161 6.42 3.21 -5.86
N MET A 162 5.80 4.37 -6.14
CA MET A 162 4.53 4.78 -5.55
C MET A 162 3.44 4.72 -6.61
N ILE A 163 2.36 4.00 -6.33
CA ILE A 163 1.24 3.78 -7.25
C ILE A 163 -0.06 4.23 -6.57
N GLY A 164 -0.84 5.00 -7.28
CA GLY A 164 -2.14 5.49 -6.84
C GLY A 164 -2.95 6.03 -8.00
N ASP A 165 -4.17 6.45 -7.71
CA ASP A 165 -5.11 7.00 -8.69
C ASP A 165 -5.19 8.54 -8.64
N GLY A 166 -4.48 9.19 -7.72
CA GLY A 166 -4.59 10.63 -7.47
C GLY A 166 -3.28 11.42 -7.47
N GLU A 167 -3.43 12.73 -7.58
CA GLU A 167 -2.32 13.69 -7.53
C GLU A 167 -1.48 13.56 -6.25
N ASN A 168 -2.15 13.33 -5.11
CA ASN A 168 -1.48 13.22 -3.81
C ASN A 168 -0.52 12.04 -3.74
N ASP A 169 -0.83 10.95 -4.42
CA ASP A 169 0.00 9.75 -4.48
C ASP A 169 1.25 10.01 -5.27
N ILE A 170 1.07 10.58 -6.46
CA ILE A 170 2.17 10.92 -7.35
C ILE A 170 3.13 11.89 -6.67
N LYS A 171 2.62 12.95 -6.08
CA LYS A 171 3.44 13.93 -5.35
C LYS A 171 4.13 13.34 -4.12
N ALA A 172 3.45 12.46 -3.37
CA ALA A 172 4.08 11.78 -2.23
C ALA A 172 5.26 10.90 -2.67
N GLY A 173 5.09 10.14 -3.76
CA GLY A 173 6.16 9.34 -4.36
C GLY A 173 7.33 10.19 -4.83
N GLN A 174 7.07 11.27 -5.56
CA GLN A 174 8.09 12.22 -6.03
C GLN A 174 8.84 12.85 -4.84
N ASN A 175 8.12 13.31 -3.81
CA ASN A 175 8.71 13.92 -2.61
C ASN A 175 9.55 12.91 -1.79
N ALA A 176 9.25 11.61 -1.88
CA ALA A 176 10.02 10.55 -1.28
C ALA A 176 11.23 10.11 -2.13
N GLY A 177 11.29 10.51 -3.41
CA GLY A 177 12.33 10.08 -4.35
C GLY A 177 12.05 8.73 -5.01
N CYS A 178 10.79 8.29 -5.04
CA CYS A 178 10.35 7.09 -5.75
C CYS A 178 10.04 7.38 -7.22
N GLN A 179 10.06 6.34 -8.04
CA GLN A 179 9.33 6.33 -9.31
C GLN A 179 7.83 6.32 -9.03
N THR A 180 7.02 6.83 -9.96
CA THR A 180 5.58 6.97 -9.73
C THR A 180 4.76 6.43 -10.89
N ALA A 181 3.67 5.73 -10.58
CA ALA A 181 2.71 5.24 -11.56
C ALA A 181 1.30 5.72 -11.21
N LEU A 182 0.62 6.35 -12.15
CA LEU A 182 -0.76 6.76 -12.02
C LEU A 182 -1.68 5.70 -12.64
N ILE A 183 -2.66 5.23 -11.90
CA ILE A 183 -3.79 4.46 -12.44
C ILE A 183 -4.85 5.48 -12.86
N GLY A 184 -4.97 5.73 -14.16
CA GLY A 184 -5.90 6.74 -14.70
C GLY A 184 -5.47 7.31 -16.01
N SER A 185 -5.90 8.56 -16.31
CA SER A 185 -5.59 9.25 -17.56
C SER A 185 -4.97 10.64 -17.37
N GLU A 186 -4.98 11.14 -16.14
CA GLU A 186 -4.50 12.48 -15.81
C GLU A 186 -2.96 12.56 -15.82
N SER A 187 -2.43 13.78 -15.73
CA SER A 187 -0.99 14.01 -15.69
C SER A 187 -0.62 14.90 -14.52
N TYR A 188 0.14 14.33 -13.59
CA TYR A 188 0.68 15.02 -12.41
C TYR A 188 2.23 14.97 -12.38
N GLY A 189 2.84 14.67 -13.53
CA GLY A 189 4.29 14.51 -13.67
C GLY A 189 4.80 13.13 -13.22
N GLN A 190 3.94 12.12 -13.21
CA GLN A 190 4.30 10.73 -12.91
C GLN A 190 5.27 10.14 -13.93
N THR A 191 6.02 9.11 -13.52
CA THR A 191 6.96 8.40 -14.40
C THR A 191 6.21 7.65 -15.50
N VAL A 192 5.09 7.00 -15.14
CA VAL A 192 4.24 6.24 -16.08
C VAL A 192 2.76 6.37 -15.73
N THR A 193 1.90 6.16 -16.73
CA THR A 193 0.45 6.05 -16.57
C THR A 193 0.01 4.67 -17.04
N VAL A 194 -0.84 4.02 -16.28
CA VAL A 194 -1.33 2.66 -16.52
C VAL A 194 -2.84 2.58 -16.32
N SER A 195 -3.45 1.54 -16.88
CA SER A 195 -4.91 1.33 -16.76
C SER A 195 -5.31 0.62 -15.47
N SER A 196 -4.38 -0.12 -14.86
CA SER A 196 -4.63 -0.90 -13.64
C SER A 196 -3.32 -1.27 -12.95
N LEU A 197 -3.40 -1.77 -11.72
CA LEU A 197 -2.25 -2.31 -11.01
C LEU A 197 -1.65 -3.52 -11.75
N MET A 198 -2.49 -4.36 -12.38
CA MET A 198 -2.02 -5.50 -13.15
C MET A 198 -1.22 -5.06 -14.37
N ASP A 199 -1.72 -4.05 -15.09
CA ASP A 199 -1.03 -3.45 -16.23
C ASP A 199 0.37 -2.92 -15.84
N PHE A 200 0.47 -2.23 -14.69
CA PHE A 200 1.75 -1.80 -14.15
C PHE A 200 2.70 -2.96 -13.90
N VAL A 201 2.24 -4.00 -13.21
CA VAL A 201 3.09 -5.13 -12.82
C VAL A 201 3.63 -5.87 -14.05
N GLU A 202 2.80 -6.06 -15.09
CA GLU A 202 3.19 -6.75 -16.31
C GLU A 202 4.21 -5.97 -17.15
N GLN A 203 4.14 -4.65 -17.13
CA GLN A 203 5.03 -3.81 -17.93
C GLN A 203 6.32 -3.45 -17.21
N TYR A 204 6.29 -3.20 -15.90
CA TYR A 204 7.39 -2.55 -15.17
C TYR A 204 8.04 -3.39 -14.07
N LEU A 205 7.40 -4.44 -13.56
CA LEU A 205 8.00 -5.35 -12.58
C LEU A 205 8.45 -6.67 -13.25
N LYS A 206 9.61 -6.63 -13.89
CA LYS A 206 10.25 -7.81 -14.51
C LYS A 206 11.36 -8.34 -13.63
#